data_a69bcaa9ba78264f5cfd129712d63f9e
#
_entry.id   a69bcaa9ba78264f5cfd129712d63f9e
#
_cell.length_a   1.000
_cell.length_b   1.000
_cell.length_c   1.000
_cell.angle_alpha   90.00
_cell.angle_beta   90.00
_cell.angle_gamma   90.00
#
_symmetry.space_group_name_H-M   'P 1'
#
loop_
_entity.id
_entity.type
_entity.pdbx_description
1 polymer ?
#
loop_
_entity_poly.entity_id
_entity_poly.type
_entity_poly.pdbx_seq_one_letter_code
_entity_poly.pdbx_strand_id
1 'polypeptide(L)'
;MAFIEAKDYRFFYPDEVEPAVFVEQMEIKQGTITLLVGPSGCGKTTLLRKLAGETGIRGREEGSLTNQAKGCAYVWQNPDNQIVTDRVSYEIVFGLENIGMEQQQMKRRLAEVISSFGLENLVMRDTMTLSGGEKQLLNIASGLAMNPELMILDEPTSQLDPVAARRIYDLIRQINEEFGVTIVIAEQRLEDLVAFVDEVLCM
;
A
#
# COMPACT_ATOMS: atom_id res chain seq x y z
N MET A 1 3.04 22.21 -2.51
CA MET A 1 1.89 21.82 -3.35
C MET A 1 1.45 20.47 -2.83
N ALA A 2 0.16 20.27 -2.57
CA ALA A 2 -0.33 18.99 -2.09
C ALA A 2 -0.11 17.91 -3.16
N PHE A 3 0.35 16.73 -2.75
CA PHE A 3 0.52 15.57 -3.62
C PHE A 3 -0.81 14.82 -3.80
N ILE A 4 -1.58 14.74 -2.69
CA ILE A 4 -2.96 14.27 -2.68
C ILE A 4 -3.80 15.30 -1.94
N GLU A 5 -4.96 15.67 -2.46
CA GLU A 5 -5.86 16.64 -1.87
C GLU A 5 -7.32 16.16 -1.99
N ALA A 6 -8.08 16.30 -0.90
CA ALA A 6 -9.53 16.12 -0.91
C ALA A 6 -10.20 17.32 -0.25
N LYS A 7 -11.34 17.78 -0.83
CA LYS A 7 -12.20 18.85 -0.28
C LYS A 7 -13.66 18.46 -0.39
N ASP A 8 -14.36 18.49 0.74
CA ASP A 8 -15.77 18.10 0.84
C ASP A 8 -16.09 16.78 0.14
N TYR A 9 -15.09 15.86 0.10
CA TYR A 9 -15.20 14.63 -0.66
C TYR A 9 -16.13 13.65 0.03
N ARG A 10 -17.13 13.16 -0.72
CA ARG A 10 -18.06 12.12 -0.31
C ARG A 10 -18.14 11.03 -1.36
N PHE A 11 -18.15 9.80 -0.90
CA PHE A 11 -18.39 8.65 -1.76
C PHE A 11 -19.58 7.84 -1.22
N PHE A 12 -20.51 7.51 -2.11
CA PHE A 12 -21.70 6.73 -1.82
C PHE A 12 -21.68 5.46 -2.65
N TYR A 13 -21.89 4.31 -2.03
CA TYR A 13 -22.17 3.08 -2.78
C TYR A 13 -23.51 3.16 -3.50
N PRO A 14 -23.75 2.32 -4.54
CA PRO A 14 -25.05 2.27 -5.21
C PRO A 14 -26.17 2.05 -4.19
N ASP A 15 -27.28 2.80 -4.37
CA ASP A 15 -28.47 2.73 -3.55
C ASP A 15 -28.34 3.18 -2.09
N GLU A 16 -27.16 3.65 -1.68
CA GLU A 16 -26.92 4.20 -0.32
C GLU A 16 -27.19 5.70 -0.27
N VAL A 17 -27.87 6.14 0.81
CA VAL A 17 -28.17 7.56 1.07
C VAL A 17 -27.05 8.21 1.88
N GLU A 18 -26.48 7.47 2.81
CA GLU A 18 -25.38 7.91 3.65
C GLU A 18 -24.03 7.72 2.94
N PRO A 19 -23.09 8.66 3.06
CA PRO A 19 -21.78 8.50 2.45
C PRO A 19 -20.98 7.42 3.20
N ALA A 20 -20.40 6.49 2.46
CA ALA A 20 -19.44 5.51 2.99
C ALA A 20 -18.10 6.15 3.33
N VAL A 21 -17.78 7.29 2.70
CA VAL A 21 -16.61 8.12 3.00
C VAL A 21 -17.05 9.57 3.03
N PHE A 22 -16.61 10.30 4.06
CA PHE A 22 -16.69 11.75 4.11
C PHE A 22 -15.37 12.32 4.61
N VAL A 23 -14.78 13.19 3.80
CA VAL A 23 -13.54 13.91 4.10
C VAL A 23 -13.79 15.39 3.84
N GLU A 24 -13.83 16.19 4.91
CA GLU A 24 -14.02 17.64 4.81
C GLU A 24 -12.82 18.29 4.13
N GLN A 25 -11.62 18.01 4.65
CA GLN A 25 -10.36 18.45 4.08
C GLN A 25 -9.25 17.45 4.38
N MET A 26 -8.46 17.10 3.36
CA MET A 26 -7.28 16.26 3.49
C MET A 26 -6.20 16.79 2.55
N GLU A 27 -4.97 16.81 3.04
CA GLU A 27 -3.80 17.16 2.25
C GLU A 27 -2.65 16.22 2.65
N ILE A 28 -2.07 15.50 1.68
CA ILE A 28 -0.92 14.64 1.88
C ILE A 28 0.23 15.18 1.05
N LYS A 29 1.40 15.35 1.67
CA LYS A 29 2.61 15.83 1.00
C LYS A 29 3.38 14.67 0.38
N GLN A 30 4.10 14.97 -0.69
CA GLN A 30 4.98 14.00 -1.31
C GLN A 30 6.12 13.60 -0.36
N GLY A 31 6.44 12.29 -0.32
CA GLY A 31 7.53 11.74 0.48
C GLY A 31 7.21 11.61 1.98
N THR A 32 5.97 11.83 2.41
CA THR A 32 5.56 11.64 3.81
C THR A 32 4.93 10.27 4.04
N ILE A 33 4.95 9.82 5.31
CA ILE A 33 4.18 8.69 5.81
C ILE A 33 2.95 9.23 6.53
N THR A 34 1.78 8.97 5.99
CA THR A 34 0.49 9.39 6.56
C THR A 34 -0.26 8.19 7.13
N LEU A 35 -0.63 8.26 8.40
CA LEU A 35 -1.44 7.25 9.08
C LEU A 35 -2.91 7.64 9.05
N LEU A 36 -3.75 6.76 8.49
CA LEU A 36 -5.20 6.90 8.49
C LEU A 36 -5.81 6.09 9.63
N VAL A 37 -6.46 6.77 10.57
CA VAL A 37 -7.09 6.16 11.74
C VAL A 37 -8.58 6.38 11.76
N GLY A 38 -9.32 5.46 12.37
CA GLY A 38 -10.76 5.55 12.54
C GLY A 38 -11.37 4.20 12.90
N PRO A 39 -12.60 4.18 13.40
CA PRO A 39 -13.27 2.94 13.77
C PRO A 39 -13.46 1.99 12.59
N SER A 40 -13.69 0.71 12.87
CA SER A 40 -14.03 -0.25 11.82
C SER A 40 -15.32 0.19 11.11
N GLY A 41 -15.33 0.10 9.78
CA GLY A 41 -16.47 0.49 8.96
C GLY A 41 -16.60 1.99 8.65
N CYS A 42 -15.70 2.88 9.13
CA CYS A 42 -15.76 4.31 8.82
C CYS A 42 -15.34 4.69 7.38
N GLY A 43 -14.99 3.71 6.54
CA GLY A 43 -14.68 3.96 5.13
C GLY A 43 -13.20 4.02 4.77
N LYS A 44 -12.25 3.69 5.68
CA LYS A 44 -10.80 3.72 5.41
C LYS A 44 -10.42 2.97 4.13
N THR A 45 -10.76 1.70 4.04
CA THR A 45 -10.47 0.88 2.84
C THR A 45 -11.08 1.49 1.58
N THR A 46 -12.30 2.02 1.65
CA THR A 46 -12.95 2.69 0.51
C THR A 46 -12.17 3.94 0.08
N LEU A 47 -11.75 4.76 1.04
CA LEU A 47 -10.91 5.95 0.75
C LEU A 47 -9.57 5.52 0.14
N LEU A 48 -8.87 4.55 0.75
CA LEU A 48 -7.59 4.05 0.25
C LEU A 48 -7.68 3.53 -1.19
N ARG A 49 -8.73 2.76 -1.51
CA ARG A 49 -8.96 2.26 -2.88
C ARG A 49 -9.26 3.40 -3.87
N LYS A 50 -9.96 4.45 -3.42
CA LYS A 50 -10.17 5.66 -4.24
C LYS A 50 -8.86 6.43 -4.46
N LEU A 51 -8.02 6.55 -3.44
CA LEU A 51 -6.67 7.12 -3.56
C LEU A 51 -5.78 6.31 -4.52
N ALA A 52 -5.92 4.99 -4.54
CA ALA A 52 -5.23 4.12 -5.48
C ALA A 52 -5.70 4.27 -6.94
N GLY A 53 -6.78 5.02 -7.18
CA GLY A 53 -7.36 5.16 -8.51
C GLY A 53 -8.13 3.93 -8.99
N GLU A 54 -8.62 3.09 -8.08
CA GLU A 54 -9.35 1.89 -8.44
C GLU A 54 -10.70 2.23 -9.09
N THR A 55 -10.81 1.91 -10.38
CA THR A 55 -12.01 2.20 -11.19
C THR A 55 -13.16 1.21 -10.97
N GLY A 56 -12.88 0.07 -10.34
CA GLY A 56 -13.87 -0.99 -10.10
C GLY A 56 -14.91 -0.67 -9.04
N ILE A 57 -14.67 0.35 -8.20
CA ILE A 57 -15.62 0.76 -7.17
C ILE A 57 -16.69 1.65 -7.77
N ARG A 58 -17.86 1.07 -8.00
CA ARG A 58 -19.02 1.83 -8.49
C ARG A 58 -19.66 2.64 -7.38
N GLY A 59 -20.06 3.86 -7.68
CA GLY A 59 -20.71 4.75 -6.73
C GLY A 59 -20.83 6.17 -7.23
N ARG A 60 -21.44 7.03 -6.42
CA ARG A 60 -21.56 8.47 -6.66
C ARG A 60 -20.51 9.18 -5.84
N GLU A 61 -19.85 10.16 -6.45
CA GLU A 61 -18.84 11.00 -5.80
C GLU A 61 -19.30 12.46 -5.81
N GLU A 62 -19.04 13.16 -4.71
CA GLU A 62 -19.27 14.60 -4.53
C GLU A 62 -18.02 15.24 -3.95
N GLY A 63 -17.83 16.55 -4.20
CA GLY A 63 -16.61 17.25 -3.80
C GLY A 63 -15.45 16.97 -4.77
N SER A 64 -14.23 17.01 -4.25
CA SER A 64 -13.03 16.78 -5.05
C SER A 64 -12.03 15.87 -4.35
N LEU A 65 -11.44 14.94 -5.10
CA LEU A 65 -10.31 14.12 -4.70
C LEU A 65 -9.31 14.12 -5.85
N THR A 66 -8.09 14.59 -5.58
CA THR A 66 -7.01 14.64 -6.56
C THR A 66 -5.81 13.87 -6.07
N ASN A 67 -5.22 13.07 -6.94
CA ASN A 67 -3.98 12.35 -6.69
C ASN A 67 -3.03 12.60 -7.86
N GLN A 68 -1.83 13.12 -7.58
CA GLN A 68 -0.82 13.47 -8.59
C GLN A 68 0.20 12.35 -8.81
N ALA A 69 0.11 11.24 -8.08
CA ALA A 69 1.03 10.11 -8.21
C ALA A 69 0.93 9.46 -9.60
N LYS A 70 2.07 9.27 -10.25
CA LYS A 70 2.15 8.60 -11.56
C LYS A 70 2.10 7.08 -11.49
N GLY A 71 2.24 6.52 -10.30
CA GLY A 71 2.14 5.09 -10.04
C GLY A 71 1.80 4.85 -8.59
N CYS A 72 0.90 3.89 -8.36
CA CYS A 72 0.46 3.50 -7.03
C CYS A 72 0.60 1.99 -6.83
N ALA A 73 1.24 1.59 -5.73
CA ALA A 73 1.20 0.22 -5.24
C ALA A 73 0.18 0.12 -4.11
N TYR A 74 -0.67 -0.88 -4.15
CA TYR A 74 -1.65 -1.16 -3.10
C TYR A 74 -1.33 -2.50 -2.45
N VAL A 75 -1.21 -2.52 -1.14
CA VAL A 75 -0.99 -3.71 -0.32
C VAL A 75 -2.23 -4.01 0.50
N TRP A 76 -2.81 -5.17 0.27
CA TRP A 76 -4.08 -5.57 0.89
C TRP A 76 -3.89 -6.11 2.30
N GLN A 77 -4.95 -6.04 3.09
CA GLN A 77 -5.03 -6.56 4.44
C GLN A 77 -4.72 -8.07 4.51
N ASN A 78 -5.24 -8.85 3.56
CA ASN A 78 -4.95 -10.27 3.47
C ASN A 78 -3.93 -10.54 2.36
N PRO A 79 -2.68 -10.92 2.71
CA PRO A 79 -1.63 -11.15 1.73
C PRO A 79 -1.93 -12.30 0.76
N ASP A 80 -2.69 -13.32 1.17
CA ASP A 80 -3.03 -14.45 0.32
C ASP A 80 -3.91 -14.06 -0.88
N ASN A 81 -4.70 -12.99 -0.75
CA ASN A 81 -5.57 -12.53 -1.82
C ASN A 81 -4.82 -11.76 -2.91
N GLN A 82 -3.58 -11.36 -2.66
CA GLN A 82 -2.79 -10.54 -3.58
C GLN A 82 -1.79 -11.37 -4.39
N ILE A 83 -1.27 -12.44 -3.82
CA ILE A 83 -0.28 -13.32 -4.47
C ILE A 83 -0.98 -14.14 -5.56
N VAL A 84 -0.46 -14.06 -6.79
CA VAL A 84 -1.04 -14.73 -7.98
C VAL A 84 -0.15 -15.80 -8.59
N THR A 85 1.16 -15.79 -8.26
CA THR A 85 2.12 -16.76 -8.82
C THR A 85 2.57 -17.78 -7.78
N ASP A 86 3.14 -18.89 -8.25
CA ASP A 86 3.60 -20.01 -7.42
C ASP A 86 5.01 -19.81 -6.83
N ARG A 87 5.76 -18.78 -7.28
CA ARG A 87 7.14 -18.52 -6.82
C ARG A 87 7.38 -17.06 -6.49
N VAL A 88 8.18 -16.85 -5.45
CA VAL A 88 8.58 -15.50 -5.00
C VAL A 88 9.18 -14.66 -6.13
N SER A 89 10.13 -15.21 -6.90
CA SER A 89 10.73 -14.48 -8.03
C SER A 89 9.72 -14.12 -9.11
N TYR A 90 8.76 -14.99 -9.39
CA TYR A 90 7.73 -14.74 -10.41
C TYR A 90 6.74 -13.68 -9.92
N GLU A 91 6.39 -13.68 -8.63
CA GLU A 91 5.50 -12.68 -8.05
C GLU A 91 6.08 -11.26 -8.17
N ILE A 92 7.38 -11.09 -7.89
CA ILE A 92 8.05 -9.80 -8.04
C ILE A 92 8.09 -9.37 -9.52
N VAL A 93 8.38 -10.31 -10.43
CA VAL A 93 8.50 -10.03 -11.87
C VAL A 93 7.14 -9.79 -12.52
N PHE A 94 6.06 -10.40 -12.02
CA PHE A 94 4.72 -10.32 -12.58
C PHE A 94 4.23 -8.85 -12.74
N GLY A 95 4.44 -8.02 -11.71
CA GLY A 95 4.13 -6.59 -11.80
C GLY A 95 4.95 -5.85 -12.85
N LEU A 96 6.24 -6.20 -12.98
CA LEU A 96 7.15 -5.61 -13.96
C LEU A 96 6.78 -5.97 -15.41
N GLU A 97 6.34 -7.21 -15.64
CA GLU A 97 5.83 -7.66 -16.95
C GLU A 97 4.56 -6.90 -17.33
N ASN A 98 3.63 -6.72 -16.39
CA ASN A 98 2.37 -6.01 -16.63
C ASN A 98 2.57 -4.54 -17.02
N ILE A 99 3.62 -3.88 -16.52
CA ILE A 99 3.97 -2.51 -16.94
C ILE A 99 4.83 -2.47 -18.22
N GLY A 100 5.12 -3.62 -18.83
CA GLY A 100 5.87 -3.72 -20.09
C GLY A 100 7.37 -3.46 -19.97
N MET A 101 7.97 -3.73 -18.79
CA MET A 101 9.41 -3.54 -18.58
C MET A 101 10.24 -4.52 -19.42
N GLU A 102 11.36 -4.06 -19.98
CA GLU A 102 12.28 -4.94 -20.73
C GLU A 102 12.92 -6.01 -19.84
N GLN A 103 13.16 -7.20 -20.39
CA GLN A 103 13.70 -8.36 -19.66
C GLN A 103 15.02 -8.06 -18.92
N GLN A 104 15.90 -7.27 -19.52
CA GLN A 104 17.17 -6.93 -18.88
C GLN A 104 16.98 -5.98 -17.69
N GLN A 105 16.05 -5.06 -17.79
CA GLN A 105 15.66 -4.15 -16.69
C GLN A 105 14.97 -4.93 -15.59
N MET A 106 14.04 -5.84 -15.90
CA MET A 106 13.38 -6.72 -14.93
C MET A 106 14.38 -7.54 -14.10
N LYS A 107 15.40 -8.13 -14.74
CA LYS A 107 16.45 -8.88 -14.04
C LYS A 107 17.22 -8.02 -13.04
N ARG A 108 17.56 -6.78 -13.43
CA ARG A 108 18.25 -5.82 -12.54
C ARG A 108 17.34 -5.44 -11.37
N ARG A 109 16.10 -5.07 -11.68
CA ARG A 109 15.14 -4.66 -10.66
C ARG A 109 14.82 -5.78 -9.68
N LEU A 110 14.65 -7.00 -10.16
CA LEU A 110 14.49 -8.18 -9.31
C LEU A 110 15.68 -8.35 -8.35
N ALA A 111 16.90 -8.25 -8.85
CA ALA A 111 18.11 -8.38 -8.02
C ALA A 111 18.20 -7.27 -6.95
N GLU A 112 17.88 -6.02 -7.32
CA GLU A 112 17.82 -4.88 -6.40
C GLU A 112 16.81 -5.13 -5.28
N VAL A 113 15.59 -5.51 -5.64
CA VAL A 113 14.52 -5.78 -4.67
C VAL A 113 14.88 -6.94 -3.74
N ILE A 114 15.39 -8.06 -4.29
CA ILE A 114 15.83 -9.22 -3.49
C ILE A 114 16.87 -8.76 -2.45
N SER A 115 17.87 -8.00 -2.86
CA SER A 115 18.94 -7.54 -1.97
C SER A 115 18.44 -6.54 -0.93
N SER A 116 17.60 -5.59 -1.33
CA SER A 116 17.08 -4.56 -0.41
C SER A 116 16.16 -5.12 0.67
N PHE A 117 15.44 -6.20 0.37
CA PHE A 117 14.47 -6.80 1.28
C PHE A 117 14.94 -8.10 1.94
N GLY A 118 16.20 -8.54 1.68
CA GLY A 118 16.75 -9.77 2.26
C GLY A 118 16.00 -11.03 1.82
N LEU A 119 15.54 -11.07 0.56
CA LEU A 119 14.73 -12.16 0.01
C LEU A 119 15.58 -13.30 -0.61
N GLU A 120 16.91 -13.29 -0.49
CA GLU A 120 17.82 -14.24 -1.14
C GLU A 120 17.45 -15.69 -0.84
N ASN A 121 17.06 -15.99 0.40
CA ASN A 121 16.67 -17.33 0.83
C ASN A 121 15.25 -17.72 0.44
N LEU A 122 14.44 -16.75 -0.01
CA LEU A 122 13.03 -16.95 -0.37
C LEU A 122 12.79 -16.98 -1.86
N VAL A 123 13.68 -16.39 -2.67
CA VAL A 123 13.47 -16.11 -4.11
C VAL A 123 13.03 -17.33 -4.95
N MET A 124 13.49 -18.52 -4.59
CA MET A 124 13.15 -19.78 -5.29
C MET A 124 12.05 -20.58 -4.60
N ARG A 125 11.54 -20.10 -3.44
CA ARG A 125 10.50 -20.81 -2.69
C ARG A 125 9.15 -20.68 -3.37
N ASP A 126 8.32 -21.69 -3.13
CA ASP A 126 6.89 -21.67 -3.42
C ASP A 126 6.17 -20.70 -2.48
N THR A 127 5.37 -19.80 -3.04
CA THR A 127 4.62 -18.78 -2.30
C THR A 127 3.65 -19.38 -1.27
N MET A 128 3.12 -20.57 -1.55
CA MET A 128 2.25 -21.30 -0.62
C MET A 128 2.97 -21.77 0.66
N THR A 129 4.31 -21.87 0.62
CA THR A 129 5.12 -22.31 1.78
C THR A 129 5.58 -21.15 2.66
N LEU A 130 5.26 -19.91 2.29
CA LEU A 130 5.64 -18.73 3.05
C LEU A 130 4.75 -18.55 4.27
N SER A 131 5.34 -18.07 5.37
CA SER A 131 4.58 -17.55 6.51
C SER A 131 3.80 -16.29 6.15
N GLY A 132 2.81 -15.90 6.96
CA GLY A 132 2.04 -14.66 6.73
C GLY A 132 2.92 -13.42 6.64
N GLY A 133 3.94 -13.30 7.50
CA GLY A 133 4.89 -12.19 7.46
C GLY A 133 5.78 -12.19 6.21
N GLU A 134 6.22 -13.37 5.73
CA GLU A 134 6.96 -13.50 4.47
C GLU A 134 6.10 -13.16 3.25
N LYS A 135 4.81 -13.54 3.25
CA LYS A 135 3.85 -13.16 2.20
C LYS A 135 3.62 -11.65 2.17
N GLN A 136 3.47 -11.02 3.33
CA GLN A 136 3.29 -9.58 3.42
C GLN A 136 4.54 -8.83 2.94
N LEU A 137 5.73 -9.30 3.34
CA LEU A 137 7.01 -8.80 2.85
C LEU A 137 7.08 -8.90 1.31
N LEU A 138 6.68 -10.05 0.74
CA LEU A 138 6.65 -10.27 -0.70
C LEU A 138 5.70 -9.28 -1.40
N ASN A 139 4.50 -9.04 -0.88
CA ASN A 139 3.54 -8.10 -1.46
C ASN A 139 4.08 -6.66 -1.48
N ILE A 140 4.72 -6.23 -0.39
CA ILE A 140 5.36 -4.91 -0.32
C ILE A 140 6.53 -4.83 -1.32
N ALA A 141 7.38 -5.86 -1.37
CA ALA A 141 8.51 -5.94 -2.29
C ALA A 141 8.08 -5.91 -3.76
N SER A 142 7.03 -6.67 -4.12
CA SER A 142 6.45 -6.69 -5.46
C SER A 142 5.86 -5.33 -5.84
N GLY A 143 5.18 -4.67 -4.90
CA GLY A 143 4.68 -3.31 -5.10
C GLY A 143 5.81 -2.30 -5.34
N LEU A 144 6.87 -2.34 -4.52
CA LEU A 144 8.02 -1.43 -4.67
C LEU A 144 8.83 -1.70 -5.94
N ALA A 145 8.85 -2.95 -6.44
CA ALA A 145 9.52 -3.29 -7.68
C ALA A 145 9.06 -2.43 -8.86
N MET A 146 7.79 -2.05 -8.90
CA MET A 146 7.19 -1.21 -9.94
C MET A 146 7.61 0.28 -9.84
N ASN A 147 8.40 0.66 -8.83
CA ASN A 147 8.86 2.02 -8.58
C ASN A 147 7.70 3.04 -8.42
N PRO A 148 6.74 2.80 -7.51
CA PRO A 148 5.60 3.66 -7.33
C PRO A 148 5.99 4.99 -6.66
N GLU A 149 5.29 6.08 -6.96
CA GLU A 149 5.39 7.34 -6.22
C GLU A 149 4.51 7.33 -4.94
N LEU A 150 3.49 6.46 -4.92
CA LEU A 150 2.57 6.27 -3.80
C LEU A 150 2.46 4.78 -3.45
N MET A 151 2.58 4.45 -2.17
CA MET A 151 2.28 3.12 -1.65
C MET A 151 1.15 3.22 -0.62
N ILE A 152 0.11 2.46 -0.81
CA ILE A 152 -1.05 2.37 0.07
C ILE A 152 -1.05 1.01 0.76
N LEU A 153 -1.17 1.01 2.08
CA LEU A 153 -1.13 -0.19 2.90
C LEU A 153 -2.41 -0.25 3.75
N ASP A 154 -3.26 -1.22 3.47
CA ASP A 154 -4.54 -1.39 4.17
C ASP A 154 -4.42 -2.47 5.24
N GLU A 155 -4.26 -2.05 6.50
CA GLU A 155 -4.05 -2.91 7.68
C GLU A 155 -2.98 -4.00 7.47
N PRO A 156 -1.75 -3.63 7.03
CA PRO A 156 -0.74 -4.58 6.55
C PRO A 156 -0.23 -5.54 7.64
N THR A 157 -0.50 -5.25 8.91
CA THR A 157 -0.01 -6.08 10.03
C THR A 157 -1.12 -6.76 10.83
N SER A 158 -2.37 -6.62 10.42
CA SER A 158 -3.55 -7.11 11.17
C SER A 158 -3.53 -8.62 11.44
N GLN A 159 -2.90 -9.41 10.56
CA GLN A 159 -2.80 -10.87 10.67
C GLN A 159 -1.43 -11.37 11.15
N LEU A 160 -0.54 -10.46 11.56
CA LEU A 160 0.83 -10.78 11.94
C LEU A 160 1.00 -10.82 13.46
N ASP A 161 1.94 -11.64 13.91
CA ASP A 161 2.44 -11.57 15.28
C ASP A 161 3.23 -10.25 15.50
N PRO A 162 3.43 -9.82 16.76
CA PRO A 162 4.07 -8.55 17.05
C PRO A 162 5.51 -8.41 16.50
N VAL A 163 6.24 -9.51 16.37
CA VAL A 163 7.63 -9.49 15.87
C VAL A 163 7.62 -9.27 14.36
N ALA A 164 6.77 -10.01 13.64
CA ALA A 164 6.59 -9.83 12.20
C ALA A 164 6.02 -8.43 11.87
N ALA A 165 5.04 -7.95 12.65
CA ALA A 165 4.48 -6.61 12.48
C ALA A 165 5.55 -5.51 12.57
N ARG A 166 6.41 -5.58 13.60
CA ARG A 166 7.49 -4.61 13.77
C ARG A 166 8.47 -4.60 12.58
N ARG A 167 8.83 -5.77 12.04
CA ARG A 167 9.67 -5.86 10.84
C ARG A 167 9.03 -5.18 9.63
N ILE A 168 7.71 -5.32 9.47
CA ILE A 168 6.97 -4.63 8.38
C ILE A 168 7.01 -3.11 8.59
N TYR A 169 6.85 -2.62 9.82
CA TYR A 169 6.95 -1.18 10.11
C TYR A 169 8.36 -0.62 9.87
N ASP A 170 9.41 -1.34 10.29
CA ASP A 170 10.79 -0.96 10.01
C ASP A 170 11.04 -0.88 8.48
N LEU A 171 10.50 -1.84 7.73
CA LEU A 171 10.57 -1.85 6.29
C LEU A 171 9.83 -0.68 5.63
N ILE A 172 8.61 -0.37 6.09
CA ILE A 172 7.83 0.78 5.59
C ILE A 172 8.61 2.08 5.77
N ARG A 173 9.20 2.25 6.94
CA ARG A 173 10.06 3.39 7.24
C ARG A 173 11.28 3.44 6.31
N GLN A 174 11.97 2.33 6.13
CA GLN A 174 13.12 2.22 5.21
C GLN A 174 12.73 2.58 3.77
N ILE A 175 11.59 2.09 3.28
CA ILE A 175 11.07 2.42 1.93
C ILE A 175 10.89 3.93 1.77
N ASN A 176 10.30 4.60 2.75
CA ASN A 176 10.11 6.04 2.68
C ASN A 176 11.46 6.79 2.73
N GLU A 177 12.34 6.44 3.68
CA GLU A 177 13.63 7.12 3.88
C GLU A 177 14.60 6.93 2.69
N GLU A 178 14.68 5.71 2.12
CA GLU A 178 15.65 5.39 1.06
C GLU A 178 15.13 5.68 -0.36
N PHE A 179 13.84 5.47 -0.60
CA PHE A 179 13.26 5.60 -1.95
C PHE A 179 12.37 6.84 -2.11
N GLY A 180 12.08 7.58 -1.03
CA GLY A 180 11.25 8.78 -1.08
C GLY A 180 9.79 8.52 -1.46
N VAL A 181 9.31 7.29 -1.32
CA VAL A 181 7.94 6.89 -1.65
C VAL A 181 6.97 7.53 -0.65
N THR A 182 5.91 8.16 -1.15
CA THR A 182 4.81 8.62 -0.29
C THR A 182 4.02 7.42 0.19
N ILE A 183 3.75 7.33 1.48
CA ILE A 183 3.07 6.16 2.06
C ILE A 183 1.79 6.61 2.77
N VAL A 184 0.69 5.92 2.48
CA VAL A 184 -0.57 6.04 3.22
C VAL A 184 -0.89 4.68 3.82
N ILE A 185 -0.96 4.62 5.14
CA ILE A 185 -1.19 3.38 5.89
C ILE A 185 -2.45 3.51 6.73
N ALA A 186 -3.41 2.59 6.58
CA ALA A 186 -4.49 2.42 7.54
C ALA A 186 -4.10 1.32 8.52
N GLU A 187 -4.20 1.60 9.80
CA GLU A 187 -3.89 0.65 10.86
C GLU A 187 -4.74 0.90 12.11
N GLN A 188 -4.96 -0.17 12.88
CA GLN A 188 -5.64 -0.10 14.17
C GLN A 188 -4.66 -0.13 15.34
N ARG A 189 -3.48 -0.74 15.15
CA ARG A 189 -2.42 -0.80 16.16
C ARG A 189 -1.50 0.42 15.98
N LEU A 190 -1.68 1.43 16.81
CA LEU A 190 -1.02 2.73 16.62
C LEU A 190 0.33 2.84 17.32
N GLU A 191 0.58 2.03 18.35
CA GLU A 191 1.69 2.19 19.30
C GLU A 191 3.06 2.20 18.62
N ASP A 192 3.29 1.32 17.66
CA ASP A 192 4.56 1.23 16.94
C ASP A 192 4.68 2.23 15.77
N LEU A 193 3.56 2.76 15.26
CA LEU A 193 3.52 3.64 14.09
C LEU A 193 3.71 5.12 14.44
N VAL A 194 3.11 5.58 15.53
CA VAL A 194 3.11 7.00 15.93
C VAL A 194 4.53 7.57 16.06
N ALA A 195 5.53 6.71 16.30
CA ALA A 195 6.91 7.13 16.46
C ALA A 195 7.59 7.61 15.18
N PHE A 196 7.07 7.25 13.99
CA PHE A 196 7.73 7.54 12.72
C PHE A 196 6.81 8.06 11.60
N VAL A 197 5.50 8.18 11.84
CA VAL A 197 4.60 8.80 10.86
C VAL A 197 4.71 10.33 10.94
N ASP A 198 4.62 10.98 9.79
CA ASP A 198 4.69 12.44 9.69
C ASP A 198 3.35 13.10 9.99
N GLU A 199 2.25 12.45 9.59
CA GLU A 199 0.90 12.99 9.70
C GLU A 199 -0.10 11.89 10.11
N VAL A 200 -1.15 12.27 10.85
CA VAL A 200 -2.26 11.39 11.23
C VAL A 200 -3.56 12.01 10.75
N LEU A 201 -4.31 11.25 9.97
CA LEU A 201 -5.64 11.61 9.49
C LEU A 201 -6.69 10.79 10.23
N CYS A 202 -7.67 11.45 10.83
CA CYS A 202 -8.78 10.82 11.54
C CYS A 202 -10.06 10.85 10.69
N MET A 203 -10.72 9.70 10.56
CA MET A 203 -12.02 9.56 9.91
C MET A 203 -13.13 9.29 10.93
#